data_bbf30f27545a6d4294c5deda7cd1a62f
#
_entry.id   bbf30f27545a6d4294c5deda7cd1a62f
#
_cell.length_a   1.000
_cell.length_b   1.000
_cell.length_c   1.000
_cell.angle_alpha   90.00
_cell.angle_beta   90.00
_cell.angle_gamma   90.00
#
_symmetry.space_group_name_H-M   'P 1'
#
loop_
_entity.id
_entity.type
_entity.pdbx_description
1 polymer ?
#
loop_
_entity_poly.entity_id
_entity_poly.type
_entity_poly.pdbx_seq_one_letter_code
_entity_poly.pdbx_strand_id
1 'polypeptide(L)'
;MQQYINPFTWSMRRREMFDRCLREYFYHYYGSAGGAFTGTVTTRAERLHLLRGALSVEEYVKSKIYEALRALFDSGENTAGNFLPALKDRFAVEFKAMLLGRPEHDHKLPLLRELTEQGISLQELEEKVLKALESQSGLLHAGALKQLLSIPVSSRIHLPFPLKVNWNDLDCYATPLAAWHCESELSFVCVGRVSEENSALLSLYALENFNTAPDKVKIFHLESGTLQHIPMPRSFSGAFRRIRGDADRMLLLELKLKTTPLPHTLFPQDLKQCAQCRFRSFCQ
;
A
#
# COMPACT_ATOMS: atom_id res chain seq x y z
N MET A 1 12.73 23.48 -17.63
CA MET A 1 12.47 22.15 -17.02
C MET A 1 11.83 22.38 -15.67
N GLN A 2 10.52 22.28 -15.56
CA GLN A 2 9.85 22.26 -14.27
C GLN A 2 10.19 20.92 -13.61
N GLN A 3 11.06 20.95 -12.61
CA GLN A 3 11.27 19.79 -11.74
C GLN A 3 9.96 19.56 -10.99
N TYR A 4 9.28 18.47 -11.31
CA TYR A 4 8.20 17.94 -10.49
C TYR A 4 8.84 17.48 -9.17
N ILE A 5 8.97 18.40 -8.23
CA ILE A 5 9.35 18.09 -6.87
C ILE A 5 8.08 17.50 -6.24
N ASN A 6 8.01 16.18 -6.24
CA ASN A 6 6.97 15.50 -5.46
C ASN A 6 7.25 15.87 -3.98
N PRO A 7 6.34 16.56 -3.28
CA PRO A 7 6.60 16.94 -1.90
C PRO A 7 6.92 15.68 -1.10
N PHE A 8 7.92 15.79 -0.22
CA PHE A 8 8.31 14.66 0.60
C PHE A 8 7.13 14.25 1.51
N THR A 9 6.87 12.96 1.56
CA THR A 9 5.83 12.38 2.43
C THR A 9 6.41 11.17 3.15
N TRP A 10 5.97 10.91 4.37
CA TRP A 10 6.34 9.72 5.11
C TRP A 10 5.24 8.66 5.04
N SER A 11 5.62 7.39 4.89
CA SER A 11 4.73 6.23 5.08
C SER A 11 5.55 5.03 5.50
N MET A 12 4.93 4.06 6.15
CA MET A 12 5.58 2.81 6.51
C MET A 12 6.17 2.10 5.28
N ARG A 13 5.43 2.03 4.17
CA ARG A 13 5.91 1.44 2.92
C ARG A 13 7.15 2.16 2.38
N ARG A 14 7.19 3.49 2.48
CA ARG A 14 8.35 4.30 2.05
C ARG A 14 9.58 4.02 2.91
N ARG A 15 9.39 3.92 4.23
CA ARG A 15 10.43 3.53 5.17
C ARG A 15 10.96 2.12 4.89
N GLU A 16 10.07 1.14 4.77
CA GLU A 16 10.46 -0.25 4.50
C GLU A 16 11.26 -0.38 3.20
N MET A 17 10.88 0.35 2.15
CA MET A 17 11.61 0.38 0.89
C MET A 17 13.00 1.04 1.07
N PHE A 18 13.09 2.14 1.82
CA PHE A 18 14.34 2.82 2.12
C PHE A 18 15.30 1.90 2.91
N ASP A 19 14.81 1.25 3.95
CA ASP A 19 15.61 0.35 4.78
C ASP A 19 16.01 -0.92 4.02
N ARG A 20 15.17 -1.39 3.09
CA ARG A 20 15.45 -2.58 2.28
C ARG A 20 16.49 -2.35 1.21
N CYS A 21 16.35 -1.29 0.41
CA CYS A 21 17.26 -1.02 -0.70
C CYS A 21 17.20 0.44 -1.14
N LEU A 22 18.29 1.20 -0.90
CA LEU A 22 18.38 2.60 -1.28
C LEU A 22 18.25 2.84 -2.79
N ARG A 23 18.69 1.89 -3.62
CA ARG A 23 18.58 1.99 -5.07
C ARG A 23 17.12 1.77 -5.53
N GLU A 24 16.41 0.79 -4.96
CA GLU A 24 14.98 0.60 -5.20
C GLU A 24 14.20 1.85 -4.79
N TYR A 25 14.49 2.38 -3.61
CA TYR A 25 13.92 3.62 -3.10
C TYR A 25 14.14 4.78 -4.05
N PHE A 26 15.37 4.96 -4.54
CA PHE A 26 15.69 6.01 -5.51
C PHE A 26 14.89 5.85 -6.81
N TYR A 27 14.88 4.66 -7.41
CA TYR A 27 14.15 4.44 -8.65
C TYR A 27 12.65 4.67 -8.50
N HIS A 28 12.11 4.27 -7.36
CA HIS A 28 10.68 4.42 -7.09
C HIS A 28 10.25 5.88 -6.92
N TYR A 29 11.00 6.69 -6.18
CA TYR A 29 10.58 8.03 -5.80
C TYR A 29 11.19 9.14 -6.65
N TYR A 30 12.36 8.93 -7.22
CA TYR A 30 13.11 9.98 -7.93
C TYR A 30 13.49 9.61 -9.34
N GLY A 31 13.93 8.41 -9.60
CA GLY A 31 14.38 7.97 -10.93
C GLY A 31 13.29 7.96 -11.99
N SER A 32 12.03 7.83 -11.57
CA SER A 32 10.84 7.91 -12.44
C SER A 32 10.29 9.33 -12.57
N ALA A 33 10.87 10.33 -11.89
CA ALA A 33 10.43 11.71 -11.98
C ALA A 33 10.68 12.26 -13.39
N GLY A 34 9.65 12.84 -14.00
CA GLY A 34 9.69 13.32 -15.39
C GLY A 34 9.34 12.27 -16.45
N GLY A 35 9.16 11.02 -16.10
CA GLY A 35 8.62 9.98 -16.96
C GLY A 35 7.11 10.01 -17.00
N ALA A 36 6.51 11.03 -17.61
CA ALA A 36 5.10 10.96 -17.98
C ALA A 36 4.96 9.98 -19.14
N PHE A 37 4.07 9.00 -18.99
CA PHE A 37 3.82 8.03 -20.05
C PHE A 37 3.05 8.70 -21.20
N THR A 38 3.66 8.75 -22.37
CA THR A 38 3.09 9.37 -23.58
C THR A 38 2.63 8.34 -24.62
N GLY A 39 2.45 7.08 -24.24
CA GLY A 39 1.97 6.00 -25.12
C GLY A 39 3.09 5.11 -25.69
N THR A 40 4.33 5.58 -25.77
CA THR A 40 5.47 4.77 -26.20
C THR A 40 6.63 4.95 -25.23
N VAL A 41 7.10 3.83 -24.64
CA VAL A 41 8.23 3.88 -23.70
C VAL A 41 9.53 4.03 -24.47
N THR A 42 10.04 5.25 -24.56
CA THR A 42 11.26 5.57 -25.31
C THR A 42 12.44 5.90 -24.42
N THR A 43 12.19 6.36 -23.19
CA THR A 43 13.24 6.81 -22.28
C THR A 43 13.39 5.91 -21.05
N ARG A 44 14.58 5.98 -20.43
CA ARG A 44 14.86 5.31 -19.15
C ARG A 44 13.89 5.74 -18.05
N ALA A 45 13.53 7.03 -17.99
CA ALA A 45 12.61 7.56 -16.99
C ALA A 45 11.19 7.02 -17.14
N GLU A 46 10.69 6.90 -18.38
CA GLU A 46 9.38 6.29 -18.68
C GLU A 46 9.35 4.82 -18.28
N ARG A 47 10.41 4.08 -18.58
CA ARG A 47 10.51 2.67 -18.18
C ARG A 47 10.55 2.51 -16.66
N LEU A 48 11.26 3.37 -15.93
CA LEU A 48 11.25 3.39 -14.47
C LEU A 48 9.87 3.77 -13.92
N HIS A 49 9.16 4.70 -14.58
CA HIS A 49 7.81 5.07 -14.22
C HIS A 49 6.83 3.88 -14.37
N LEU A 50 6.92 3.15 -15.47
CA LEU A 50 6.13 1.95 -15.71
C LEU A 50 6.41 0.88 -14.63
N LEU A 51 7.68 0.57 -14.39
CA LEU A 51 8.08 -0.40 -13.36
C LEU A 51 7.72 0.02 -11.93
N ARG A 52 7.64 1.31 -11.65
CA ARG A 52 7.16 1.82 -10.36
C ARG A 52 5.73 1.33 -10.06
N GLY A 53 4.87 1.30 -11.08
CA GLY A 53 3.49 0.81 -11.00
C GLY A 53 3.37 -0.72 -11.07
N ALA A 54 4.46 -1.43 -11.42
CA ALA A 54 4.42 -2.87 -11.56
C ALA A 54 4.19 -3.58 -10.22
N LEU A 55 3.24 -4.51 -10.21
CA LEU A 55 2.86 -5.32 -9.05
C LEU A 55 3.19 -6.78 -9.32
N SER A 56 3.52 -7.55 -8.27
CA SER A 56 3.42 -9.00 -8.38
C SER A 56 1.94 -9.42 -8.38
N VAL A 57 1.66 -10.62 -8.84
CA VAL A 57 0.31 -11.20 -8.77
C VAL A 57 -0.21 -11.15 -7.34
N GLU A 58 0.63 -11.48 -6.36
CA GLU A 58 0.27 -11.47 -4.95
C GLU A 58 -0.05 -10.05 -4.44
N GLU A 59 0.78 -9.05 -4.76
CA GLU A 59 0.54 -7.65 -4.42
C GLU A 59 -0.76 -7.15 -5.07
N TYR A 60 -1.01 -7.53 -6.31
CA TYR A 60 -2.21 -7.16 -7.04
C TYR A 60 -3.47 -7.76 -6.41
N VAL A 61 -3.49 -9.07 -6.19
CA VAL A 61 -4.61 -9.76 -5.53
C VAL A 61 -4.91 -9.15 -4.17
N LYS A 62 -3.88 -8.92 -3.36
CA LYS A 62 -4.01 -8.30 -2.04
C LYS A 62 -4.60 -6.90 -2.12
N SER A 63 -4.16 -6.07 -3.07
CA SER A 63 -4.71 -4.71 -3.24
C SER A 63 -6.18 -4.73 -3.62
N LYS A 64 -6.58 -5.65 -4.50
CA LYS A 64 -7.99 -5.81 -4.93
C LYS A 64 -8.90 -6.34 -3.83
N ILE A 65 -8.40 -7.25 -3.01
CA ILE A 65 -9.12 -7.70 -1.81
C ILE A 65 -9.39 -6.50 -0.88
N TYR A 66 -8.39 -5.65 -0.64
CA TYR A 66 -8.56 -4.48 0.23
C TYR A 66 -9.53 -3.45 -0.35
N GLU A 67 -9.44 -3.17 -1.65
CA GLU A 67 -10.39 -2.29 -2.34
C GLU A 67 -11.84 -2.82 -2.21
N ALA A 68 -12.02 -4.12 -2.44
CA ALA A 68 -13.33 -4.76 -2.36
C ALA A 68 -13.88 -4.78 -0.92
N LEU A 69 -13.04 -5.08 0.08
CA LEU A 69 -13.44 -5.04 1.50
C LEU A 69 -13.87 -3.64 1.94
N ARG A 70 -13.15 -2.60 1.50
CA ARG A 70 -13.54 -1.20 1.77
C ARG A 70 -14.87 -0.87 1.12
N ALA A 71 -15.01 -1.16 -0.17
CA ALA A 71 -16.25 -0.91 -0.90
C ALA A 71 -17.45 -1.60 -0.23
N LEU A 72 -17.27 -2.84 0.21
CA LEU A 72 -18.29 -3.62 0.92
C LEU A 72 -18.62 -2.98 2.30
N PHE A 73 -17.61 -2.53 3.02
CA PHE A 73 -17.83 -1.85 4.29
C PHE A 73 -18.55 -0.50 4.09
N ASP A 74 -18.12 0.28 3.09
CA ASP A 74 -18.69 1.61 2.81
C ASP A 74 -20.12 1.54 2.24
N SER A 75 -20.43 0.53 1.40
CA SER A 75 -21.79 0.36 0.83
C SER A 75 -22.85 -0.05 1.85
N GLY A 76 -22.44 -0.64 2.94
CA GLY A 76 -23.37 -1.18 3.93
C GLY A 76 -24.07 -2.47 3.51
N GLU A 77 -23.75 -3.00 2.35
CA GLU A 77 -24.31 -4.26 1.87
C GLU A 77 -23.80 -5.45 2.70
N ASN A 78 -24.71 -6.30 3.14
CA ASN A 78 -24.37 -7.51 3.90
C ASN A 78 -24.27 -8.74 2.97
N THR A 79 -23.40 -8.66 1.96
CA THR A 79 -23.25 -9.70 0.93
C THR A 79 -22.02 -10.57 1.13
N ALA A 80 -21.63 -10.79 2.39
CA ALA A 80 -20.42 -11.58 2.72
C ALA A 80 -20.36 -12.95 2.01
N GLY A 81 -21.51 -13.60 1.77
CA GLY A 81 -21.57 -14.90 1.10
C GLY A 81 -21.18 -14.87 -0.37
N ASN A 82 -21.38 -13.74 -1.07
CA ASN A 82 -21.09 -13.59 -2.50
C ASN A 82 -19.77 -12.87 -2.76
N PHE A 83 -19.06 -12.46 -1.72
CA PHE A 83 -17.85 -11.65 -1.85
C PHE A 83 -16.74 -12.35 -2.64
N LEU A 84 -16.40 -13.58 -2.29
CA LEU A 84 -15.35 -14.35 -2.98
C LEU A 84 -15.70 -14.70 -4.43
N PRO A 85 -16.92 -15.19 -4.75
CA PRO A 85 -17.33 -15.38 -6.14
C PRO A 85 -17.24 -14.09 -6.97
N ALA A 86 -17.80 -12.99 -6.48
CA ALA A 86 -17.75 -11.69 -7.16
C ALA A 86 -16.32 -11.19 -7.39
N LEU A 87 -15.43 -11.42 -6.43
CA LEU A 87 -14.02 -11.09 -6.56
C LEU A 87 -13.30 -11.93 -7.63
N LYS A 88 -13.61 -13.24 -7.70
CA LYS A 88 -13.06 -14.15 -8.73
C LYS A 88 -13.53 -13.73 -10.13
N ASP A 89 -14.81 -13.43 -10.29
CA ASP A 89 -15.36 -12.97 -11.56
C ASP A 89 -14.72 -11.66 -12.02
N ARG A 90 -14.51 -10.73 -11.09
CA ARG A 90 -13.79 -9.48 -11.35
C ARG A 90 -12.34 -9.73 -11.81
N PHE A 91 -11.64 -10.62 -11.15
CA PHE A 91 -10.28 -11.01 -11.57
C PHE A 91 -10.26 -11.59 -12.98
N ALA A 92 -11.17 -12.49 -13.30
CA ALA A 92 -11.25 -13.08 -14.63
C ALA A 92 -11.43 -12.01 -15.72
N VAL A 93 -12.28 -11.00 -15.48
CA VAL A 93 -12.49 -9.87 -16.41
C VAL A 93 -11.25 -9.01 -16.52
N GLU A 94 -10.64 -8.62 -15.38
CA GLU A 94 -9.45 -7.75 -15.38
C GLU A 94 -8.22 -8.43 -16.02
N PHE A 95 -8.02 -9.73 -15.77
CA PHE A 95 -6.93 -10.49 -16.41
C PHE A 95 -7.11 -10.64 -17.91
N LYS A 96 -8.33 -10.90 -18.36
CA LYS A 96 -8.63 -10.94 -19.78
C LYS A 96 -8.34 -9.58 -20.43
N ALA A 97 -8.67 -8.49 -19.77
CA ALA A 97 -8.38 -7.15 -20.25
C ALA A 97 -6.86 -6.86 -20.29
N MET A 98 -6.10 -7.28 -19.26
CA MET A 98 -4.64 -7.13 -19.23
C MET A 98 -3.94 -7.86 -20.38
N LEU A 99 -4.43 -9.05 -20.74
CA LEU A 99 -3.85 -9.84 -21.82
C LEU A 99 -4.17 -9.30 -23.21
N LEU A 100 -5.38 -8.76 -23.38
CA LEU A 100 -5.85 -8.21 -24.66
C LEU A 100 -5.43 -6.74 -24.85
N GLY A 101 -5.36 -5.98 -23.75
CA GLY A 101 -5.22 -4.53 -23.78
C GLY A 101 -3.79 -4.00 -23.88
N ARG A 102 -2.77 -4.86 -23.82
CA ARG A 102 -1.37 -4.41 -23.70
C ARG A 102 -1.22 -3.37 -22.58
N PRO A 103 -1.02 -3.77 -21.31
CA PRO A 103 -0.99 -2.86 -20.16
C PRO A 103 0.03 -1.72 -20.28
N GLU A 104 1.02 -1.84 -21.17
CA GLU A 104 1.98 -0.77 -21.50
C GLU A 104 1.30 0.44 -22.18
N HIS A 105 0.13 0.25 -22.78
CA HIS A 105 -0.61 1.30 -23.50
C HIS A 105 -1.89 1.74 -22.79
N ASP A 106 -2.34 1.02 -21.75
CA ASP A 106 -3.52 1.38 -20.95
C ASP A 106 -3.13 1.62 -19.50
N HIS A 107 -3.08 2.89 -19.10
CA HIS A 107 -2.74 3.31 -17.73
C HIS A 107 -3.71 2.84 -16.65
N LYS A 108 -4.88 2.35 -17.02
CA LYS A 108 -5.88 1.82 -16.09
C LYS A 108 -5.61 0.37 -15.71
N LEU A 109 -4.80 -0.34 -16.51
CA LEU A 109 -4.44 -1.72 -16.25
C LEU A 109 -3.13 -1.75 -15.46
N PRO A 110 -3.05 -2.49 -14.36
CA PRO A 110 -1.80 -2.68 -13.64
C PRO A 110 -0.84 -3.52 -14.47
N LEU A 111 0.43 -3.14 -14.46
CA LEU A 111 1.49 -3.96 -15.01
C LEU A 111 1.81 -5.08 -14.03
N LEU A 112 1.72 -6.34 -14.47
CA LEU A 112 2.13 -7.48 -13.66
C LEU A 112 3.56 -7.89 -14.03
N ARG A 113 4.42 -8.00 -13.00
CA ARG A 113 5.84 -8.35 -13.17
C ARG A 113 6.02 -9.71 -13.84
N GLU A 114 5.18 -10.66 -13.47
CA GLU A 114 5.21 -12.02 -14.00
C GLU A 114 4.96 -12.04 -15.51
N LEU A 115 4.11 -11.16 -16.02
CA LEU A 115 3.87 -11.04 -17.47
C LEU A 115 5.05 -10.40 -18.22
N THR A 116 5.72 -9.43 -17.58
CA THR A 116 6.78 -8.66 -18.24
C THR A 116 8.17 -9.28 -18.10
N GLU A 117 8.45 -9.93 -16.97
CA GLU A 117 9.79 -10.44 -16.66
C GLU A 117 9.93 -11.94 -16.92
N GLN A 118 8.85 -12.72 -16.76
CA GLN A 118 8.88 -14.17 -16.79
C GLN A 118 8.25 -14.76 -18.06
N GLY A 119 7.50 -13.97 -18.83
CA GLY A 119 6.82 -14.44 -20.03
C GLY A 119 5.87 -15.61 -19.75
N ILE A 120 5.22 -15.61 -18.57
CA ILE A 120 4.32 -16.68 -18.13
C ILE A 120 3.08 -16.76 -19.01
N SER A 121 2.56 -17.96 -19.18
CA SER A 121 1.30 -18.21 -19.86
C SER A 121 0.10 -17.71 -19.06
N LEU A 122 -1.04 -17.55 -19.73
CA LEU A 122 -2.30 -17.19 -19.08
C LEU A 122 -2.68 -18.20 -17.99
N GLN A 123 -2.55 -19.48 -18.29
CA GLN A 123 -2.88 -20.55 -17.36
C GLN A 123 -2.02 -20.47 -16.08
N GLU A 124 -0.71 -20.28 -16.21
CA GLU A 124 0.18 -20.11 -15.06
C GLU A 124 -0.15 -18.85 -14.25
N LEU A 125 -0.60 -17.78 -14.92
CA LEU A 125 -1.05 -16.57 -14.25
C LEU A 125 -2.32 -16.84 -13.44
N GLU A 126 -3.31 -17.51 -14.02
CA GLU A 126 -4.55 -17.88 -13.32
C GLU A 126 -4.26 -18.77 -12.09
N GLU A 127 -3.38 -19.75 -12.22
CA GLU A 127 -2.96 -20.60 -11.11
C GLU A 127 -2.30 -19.79 -9.98
N LYS A 128 -1.42 -18.84 -10.32
CA LYS A 128 -0.79 -17.94 -9.34
C LYS A 128 -1.83 -17.06 -8.62
N VAL A 129 -2.83 -16.57 -9.35
CA VAL A 129 -3.92 -15.77 -8.76
C VAL A 129 -4.75 -16.61 -7.80
N LEU A 130 -5.14 -17.82 -8.20
CA LEU A 130 -5.89 -18.71 -7.32
C LEU A 130 -5.12 -19.02 -6.05
N LYS A 131 -3.83 -19.35 -6.18
CA LYS A 131 -2.94 -19.56 -5.03
C LYS A 131 -2.79 -18.33 -4.15
N ALA A 132 -2.69 -17.12 -4.74
CA ALA A 132 -2.64 -15.88 -3.99
C ALA A 132 -3.96 -15.60 -3.26
N LEU A 133 -5.12 -15.88 -3.88
CA LEU A 133 -6.43 -15.79 -3.23
C LEU A 133 -6.55 -16.76 -2.05
N GLU A 134 -6.10 -17.99 -2.23
CA GLU A 134 -6.09 -18.99 -1.16
C GLU A 134 -5.20 -18.56 0.00
N SER A 135 -4.02 -17.99 -0.26
CA SER A 135 -3.13 -17.46 0.77
C SER A 135 -3.74 -16.31 1.57
N GLN A 136 -4.66 -15.56 0.97
CA GLN A 136 -5.40 -14.47 1.62
C GLN A 136 -6.76 -14.92 2.20
N SER A 137 -7.09 -16.20 2.12
CA SER A 137 -8.38 -16.75 2.60
C SER A 137 -8.62 -16.47 4.08
N GLY A 138 -7.55 -16.38 4.89
CA GLY A 138 -7.64 -15.99 6.29
C GLY A 138 -8.22 -14.59 6.50
N LEU A 139 -7.93 -13.62 5.61
CA LEU A 139 -8.52 -12.28 5.63
C LEU A 139 -9.99 -12.29 5.22
N LEU A 140 -10.37 -13.27 4.40
CA LEU A 140 -11.71 -13.45 3.84
C LEU A 140 -12.53 -14.41 4.67
N HIS A 141 -12.04 -14.83 5.82
CA HIS A 141 -12.75 -15.76 6.71
C HIS A 141 -14.10 -15.16 7.11
N ALA A 142 -15.15 -15.98 6.94
CA ALA A 142 -16.52 -15.55 7.15
C ALA A 142 -16.76 -14.89 8.53
N GLY A 143 -16.03 -15.30 9.57
CA GLY A 143 -16.13 -14.76 10.91
C GLY A 143 -15.70 -13.30 11.01
N ALA A 144 -14.52 -12.94 10.45
CA ALA A 144 -14.00 -11.57 10.48
C ALA A 144 -14.83 -10.62 9.63
N LEU A 145 -15.21 -11.07 8.42
CA LEU A 145 -16.13 -10.32 7.57
C LEU A 145 -17.47 -10.08 8.25
N LYS A 146 -18.05 -11.11 8.88
CA LYS A 146 -19.30 -10.99 9.61
C LYS A 146 -19.17 -9.98 10.76
N GLN A 147 -18.08 -10.00 11.53
CA GLN A 147 -17.83 -9.03 12.58
C GLN A 147 -17.71 -7.61 12.02
N LEU A 148 -16.94 -7.41 10.95
CA LEU A 148 -16.77 -6.09 10.33
C LEU A 148 -18.09 -5.55 9.75
N LEU A 149 -18.87 -6.41 9.08
CA LEU A 149 -20.15 -6.04 8.46
C LEU A 149 -21.30 -5.90 9.47
N SER A 150 -21.18 -6.47 10.67
CA SER A 150 -22.17 -6.28 11.75
C SER A 150 -22.11 -4.88 12.37
N ILE A 151 -21.08 -4.09 12.08
CA ILE A 151 -20.99 -2.69 12.52
C ILE A 151 -22.12 -1.89 11.87
N PRO A 152 -22.94 -1.17 12.64
CA PRO A 152 -24.05 -0.39 12.09
C PRO A 152 -23.58 0.61 11.03
N VAL A 153 -24.28 0.70 9.90
CA VAL A 153 -23.92 1.64 8.82
C VAL A 153 -23.85 3.08 9.31
N SER A 154 -24.75 3.46 10.21
CA SER A 154 -24.81 4.79 10.82
C SER A 154 -23.58 5.16 11.66
N SER A 155 -22.80 4.18 12.11
CA SER A 155 -21.58 4.41 12.88
C SER A 155 -20.31 4.35 12.01
N ARG A 156 -20.41 3.90 10.75
CA ARG A 156 -19.26 3.81 9.86
C ARG A 156 -18.77 5.16 9.39
N ILE A 157 -17.47 5.27 9.22
CA ILE A 157 -16.81 6.49 8.78
C ILE A 157 -16.17 6.20 7.42
N HIS A 158 -16.55 6.99 6.43
CA HIS A 158 -15.88 6.96 5.13
C HIS A 158 -14.54 7.70 5.24
N LEU A 159 -13.44 6.97 5.09
CA LEU A 159 -12.09 7.52 5.16
C LEU A 159 -11.51 7.76 3.76
N PRO A 160 -10.74 8.84 3.54
CA PRO A 160 -9.93 8.97 2.33
C PRO A 160 -8.88 7.87 2.30
N PHE A 161 -8.44 7.48 1.09
CA PHE A 161 -7.40 6.46 0.94
C PHE A 161 -6.33 6.89 -0.08
N PRO A 162 -5.06 6.91 0.31
CA PRO A 162 -4.54 6.75 1.68
C PRO A 162 -4.96 7.88 2.62
N LEU A 163 -4.99 7.59 3.93
CA LEU A 163 -5.29 8.58 4.95
C LEU A 163 -4.09 9.50 5.13
N LYS A 164 -4.28 10.80 4.87
CA LYS A 164 -3.25 11.82 5.06
C LYS A 164 -3.34 12.40 6.45
N VAL A 165 -2.21 12.46 7.14
CA VAL A 165 -2.05 13.07 8.46
C VAL A 165 -0.88 14.05 8.37
N ASN A 166 -1.07 15.30 8.76
CA ASN A 166 0.02 16.27 8.85
C ASN A 166 0.56 16.29 10.28
N TRP A 167 1.86 16.10 10.44
CA TRP A 167 2.52 16.20 11.73
C TRP A 167 3.77 17.09 11.61
N ASN A 168 3.72 18.26 12.25
CA ASN A 168 4.83 19.23 12.23
C ASN A 168 5.35 19.47 10.80
N ASP A 169 4.47 19.87 9.90
CA ASP A 169 4.74 20.13 8.48
C ASP A 169 5.23 18.92 7.67
N LEU A 170 5.14 17.73 8.25
CA LEU A 170 5.43 16.48 7.57
C LEU A 170 4.12 15.76 7.20
N ASP A 171 3.87 15.63 5.91
CA ASP A 171 2.77 14.81 5.41
C ASP A 171 3.07 13.32 5.61
N CYS A 172 2.24 12.65 6.40
CA CYS A 172 2.32 11.23 6.69
C CYS A 172 1.11 10.50 6.11
N TYR A 173 1.30 9.25 5.71
CA TYR A 173 0.21 8.40 5.22
C TYR A 173 0.04 7.15 6.07
N ALA A 174 -1.22 6.90 6.46
CA ALA A 174 -1.68 5.65 7.03
C ALA A 174 -2.73 5.00 6.11
N THR A 175 -2.92 3.69 6.22
CA THR A 175 -3.82 2.93 5.35
C THR A 175 -4.75 2.02 6.16
N PRO A 176 -5.62 2.58 7.04
CA PRO A 176 -6.63 1.77 7.70
C PRO A 176 -7.62 1.22 6.67
N LEU A 177 -8.12 0.02 6.90
CA LEU A 177 -9.14 -0.61 6.06
C LEU A 177 -10.51 0.04 6.26
N ALA A 178 -10.89 0.28 7.52
CA ALA A 178 -12.19 0.79 7.92
C ALA A 178 -12.09 1.58 9.23
N ALA A 179 -13.08 2.43 9.50
CA ALA A 179 -13.25 3.10 10.77
C ALA A 179 -14.73 3.26 11.13
N TRP A 180 -15.02 3.31 12.43
CA TRP A 180 -16.37 3.58 12.94
C TRP A 180 -16.34 4.21 14.33
N HIS A 181 -17.43 4.93 14.66
CA HIS A 181 -17.70 5.38 16.01
C HIS A 181 -18.48 4.33 16.80
N CYS A 182 -18.11 4.15 18.05
CA CYS A 182 -18.88 3.41 19.03
C CYS A 182 -18.95 4.25 20.31
N GLU A 183 -20.10 4.84 20.57
CA GLU A 183 -20.28 5.78 21.68
C GLU A 183 -19.28 6.95 21.63
N SER A 184 -18.34 7.02 22.58
CA SER A 184 -17.29 8.05 22.62
C SER A 184 -15.94 7.58 22.08
N GLU A 185 -15.87 6.36 21.51
CA GLU A 185 -14.65 5.75 21.02
C GLU A 185 -14.61 5.75 19.51
N LEU A 186 -13.42 5.95 18.95
CA LEU A 186 -13.15 5.82 17.51
C LEU A 186 -12.31 4.57 17.26
N SER A 187 -12.81 3.71 16.42
CA SER A 187 -12.17 2.45 16.08
C SER A 187 -11.64 2.43 14.66
N PHE A 188 -10.44 1.90 14.46
CA PHE A 188 -9.83 1.66 13.16
C PHE A 188 -9.52 0.17 12.98
N VAL A 189 -9.66 -0.32 11.77
CA VAL A 189 -9.18 -1.64 11.37
C VAL A 189 -8.00 -1.49 10.43
N CYS A 190 -6.93 -2.17 10.75
CA CYS A 190 -5.76 -2.30 9.88
C CYS A 190 -5.59 -3.75 9.45
N VAL A 191 -4.98 -3.97 8.29
CA VAL A 191 -4.64 -5.30 7.80
C VAL A 191 -3.13 -5.46 7.82
N GLY A 192 -2.68 -6.62 8.26
CA GLY A 192 -1.26 -6.89 8.47
C GLY A 192 -0.73 -6.27 9.76
N ARG A 193 0.59 -6.29 9.93
CA ARG A 193 1.23 -5.80 11.15
C ARG A 193 1.00 -4.31 11.34
N VAL A 194 0.43 -3.94 12.47
CA VAL A 194 0.27 -2.54 12.88
C VAL A 194 1.51 -2.13 13.70
N SER A 195 2.20 -1.11 13.22
CA SER A 195 3.34 -0.54 13.93
C SER A 195 2.88 0.55 14.91
N GLU A 196 3.75 0.89 15.87
CA GLU A 196 3.50 2.02 16.78
C GLU A 196 3.36 3.35 16.03
N GLU A 197 4.08 3.52 14.90
CA GLU A 197 3.99 4.70 14.05
C GLU A 197 2.60 4.82 13.41
N ASN A 198 2.05 3.71 12.89
CA ASN A 198 0.69 3.70 12.37
C ASN A 198 -0.33 4.02 13.46
N SER A 199 -0.16 3.46 14.65
CA SER A 199 -1.04 3.75 15.80
C SER A 199 -0.99 5.22 16.18
N ALA A 200 0.21 5.82 16.21
CA ALA A 200 0.39 7.24 16.51
C ALA A 200 -0.28 8.14 15.46
N LEU A 201 -0.12 7.83 14.17
CA LEU A 201 -0.76 8.60 13.09
C LEU A 201 -2.28 8.50 13.13
N LEU A 202 -2.85 7.31 13.39
CA LEU A 202 -4.29 7.13 13.50
C LEU A 202 -4.85 7.86 14.71
N SER A 203 -4.13 7.88 15.83
CA SER A 203 -4.53 8.64 17.03
C SER A 203 -4.48 10.14 16.79
N LEU A 204 -3.46 10.65 16.09
CA LEU A 204 -3.37 12.05 15.69
C LEU A 204 -4.53 12.44 14.77
N TYR A 205 -4.81 11.60 13.77
CA TYR A 205 -5.95 11.81 12.88
C TYR A 205 -7.28 11.85 13.62
N ALA A 206 -7.47 10.95 14.59
CA ALA A 206 -8.67 10.91 15.44
C ALA A 206 -8.84 12.20 16.26
N LEU A 207 -7.74 12.70 16.82
CA LEU A 207 -7.75 13.95 17.57
C LEU A 207 -8.08 15.15 16.69
N GLU A 208 -7.44 15.27 15.53
CA GLU A 208 -7.58 16.43 14.63
C GLU A 208 -8.94 16.49 13.93
N ASN A 209 -9.49 15.35 13.52
CA ASN A 209 -10.70 15.31 12.69
C ASN A 209 -11.98 14.99 13.46
N PHE A 210 -11.87 14.34 14.62
CA PHE A 210 -13.02 13.89 15.40
C PHE A 210 -12.97 14.36 16.86
N ASN A 211 -11.97 15.13 17.24
CA ASN A 211 -11.72 15.55 18.62
C ASN A 211 -11.73 14.36 19.62
N THR A 212 -11.28 13.20 19.16
CA THR A 212 -11.23 11.98 19.95
C THR A 212 -9.87 11.86 20.62
N ALA A 213 -9.86 11.84 21.95
CA ALA A 213 -8.62 11.70 22.72
C ALA A 213 -7.95 10.32 22.45
N PRO A 214 -6.61 10.24 22.47
CA PRO A 214 -5.89 9.01 22.13
C PRO A 214 -6.26 7.79 22.97
N ASP A 215 -6.66 7.97 24.23
CA ASP A 215 -7.12 6.90 25.12
C ASP A 215 -8.48 6.31 24.72
N LYS A 216 -9.23 7.02 23.87
CA LYS A 216 -10.51 6.59 23.30
C LYS A 216 -10.38 6.04 21.88
N VAL A 217 -9.16 5.95 21.34
CA VAL A 217 -8.90 5.35 20.02
C VAL A 217 -8.63 3.86 20.20
N LYS A 218 -9.36 3.03 19.44
CA LYS A 218 -9.14 1.59 19.37
C LYS A 218 -8.62 1.21 18.00
N ILE A 219 -7.59 0.37 17.94
CA ILE A 219 -7.07 -0.17 16.71
C ILE A 219 -7.25 -1.68 16.73
N PHE A 220 -7.85 -2.18 15.67
CA PHE A 220 -8.04 -3.60 15.45
C PHE A 220 -7.16 -4.07 14.30
N HIS A 221 -6.61 -5.22 14.48
CA HIS A 221 -5.85 -5.93 13.47
C HIS A 221 -6.71 -7.04 12.89
N LEU A 222 -6.86 -7.03 11.57
CA LEU A 222 -7.54 -8.11 10.85
C LEU A 222 -6.50 -9.12 10.39
N GLU A 223 -6.37 -10.23 11.13
CA GLU A 223 -5.49 -11.34 10.79
C GLU A 223 -6.22 -12.67 11.05
N SER A 224 -5.97 -13.64 10.18
CA SER A 224 -6.42 -15.02 10.38
C SER A 224 -7.93 -15.17 10.69
N GLY A 225 -8.76 -14.25 10.20
CA GLY A 225 -10.21 -14.34 10.34
C GLY A 225 -10.79 -13.79 11.64
N THR A 226 -10.04 -13.03 12.41
CA THR A 226 -10.52 -12.36 13.63
C THR A 226 -10.09 -10.91 13.69
N LEU A 227 -10.93 -10.08 14.34
CA LEU A 227 -10.56 -8.71 14.71
C LEU A 227 -9.89 -8.77 16.08
N GLN A 228 -8.59 -8.51 16.12
CA GLN A 228 -7.82 -8.48 17.37
C GLN A 228 -7.57 -7.04 17.79
N HIS A 229 -7.92 -6.68 19.00
CA HIS A 229 -7.60 -5.38 19.56
C HIS A 229 -6.11 -5.27 19.85
N ILE A 230 -5.50 -4.17 19.39
CA ILE A 230 -4.09 -3.87 19.64
C ILE A 230 -4.02 -2.90 20.81
N PRO A 231 -3.27 -3.24 21.88
CA PRO A 231 -3.06 -2.34 22.99
C PRO A 231 -2.39 -1.05 22.53
N MET A 232 -2.98 0.09 22.89
CA MET A 232 -2.39 1.38 22.57
C MET A 232 -1.22 1.70 23.50
N PRO A 233 -0.10 2.23 22.97
CA PRO A 233 1.00 2.65 23.81
C PRO A 233 0.59 3.86 24.66
N ARG A 234 1.13 3.94 25.88
CA ARG A 234 0.86 5.07 26.81
C ARG A 234 1.38 6.41 26.27
N SER A 235 2.34 6.40 25.37
CA SER A 235 2.92 7.59 24.76
C SER A 235 3.37 7.29 23.33
N PHE A 236 3.10 8.22 22.44
CA PHE A 236 3.53 8.16 21.02
C PHE A 236 4.83 8.93 20.74
N SER A 237 5.46 9.53 21.74
CA SER A 237 6.67 10.33 21.54
C SER A 237 7.80 9.54 20.88
N GLY A 238 7.95 8.26 21.20
CA GLY A 238 8.91 7.37 20.55
C GLY A 238 8.58 7.12 19.09
N ALA A 239 7.32 6.88 18.75
CA ALA A 239 6.86 6.67 17.38
C ALA A 239 7.10 7.91 16.51
N PHE A 240 6.71 9.09 16.98
CA PHE A 240 6.92 10.34 16.26
C PHE A 240 8.40 10.69 16.10
N ARG A 241 9.25 10.40 17.10
CA ARG A 241 10.71 10.55 16.98
C ARG A 241 11.27 9.65 15.88
N ARG A 242 10.80 8.41 15.74
CA ARG A 242 11.22 7.51 14.65
C ARG A 242 10.75 8.02 13.29
N ILE A 243 9.49 8.46 13.17
CA ILE A 243 8.98 9.07 11.93
C ILE A 243 9.87 10.23 11.50
N ARG A 244 10.23 11.13 12.42
CA ARG A 244 11.10 12.27 12.11
C ARG A 244 12.50 11.83 11.71
N GLY A 245 13.12 10.92 12.46
CA GLY A 245 14.44 10.39 12.14
C GLY A 245 14.47 9.67 10.77
N ASP A 246 13.43 8.95 10.42
CA ASP A 246 13.30 8.34 9.09
C ASP A 246 13.18 9.39 7.99
N ALA A 247 12.33 10.41 8.20
CA ALA A 247 12.17 11.52 7.26
C ALA A 247 13.48 12.27 7.03
N ASP A 248 14.19 12.58 8.10
CA ASP A 248 15.49 13.30 8.02
C ASP A 248 16.53 12.47 7.25
N ARG A 249 16.62 11.14 7.48
CA ARG A 249 17.52 10.25 6.74
C ARG A 249 17.17 10.21 5.24
N MET A 250 15.89 10.13 4.90
CA MET A 250 15.40 10.08 3.52
C MET A 250 15.67 11.42 2.80
N LEU A 251 15.38 12.55 3.47
CA LEU A 251 15.64 13.89 2.93
C LEU A 251 17.15 14.15 2.72
N LEU A 252 17.98 13.70 3.64
CA LEU A 252 19.43 13.79 3.50
C LEU A 252 19.93 13.00 2.29
N LEU A 253 19.39 11.81 2.05
CA LEU A 253 19.70 11.04 0.84
C LEU A 253 19.25 11.79 -0.42
N GLU A 254 18.05 12.36 -0.42
CA GLU A 254 17.54 13.15 -1.55
C GLU A 254 18.48 14.31 -1.90
N LEU A 255 18.92 15.07 -0.89
CA LEU A 255 19.86 16.16 -1.08
C LEU A 255 21.18 15.68 -1.69
N LYS A 256 21.73 14.58 -1.19
CA LYS A 256 22.96 13.97 -1.74
C LYS A 256 22.80 13.56 -3.19
N LEU A 257 21.66 13.01 -3.55
CA LEU A 257 21.38 12.52 -4.92
C LEU A 257 21.15 13.66 -5.93
N LYS A 258 20.77 14.85 -5.47
CA LYS A 258 20.70 16.05 -6.33
C LYS A 258 22.08 16.59 -6.71
N THR A 259 23.08 16.35 -5.89
CA THR A 259 24.44 16.91 -6.04
C THR A 259 25.46 15.90 -6.57
N THR A 260 25.17 14.61 -6.50
CA THR A 260 26.12 13.56 -6.85
C THR A 260 25.45 12.51 -7.74
N PRO A 261 26.11 12.04 -8.82
CA PRO A 261 25.60 10.89 -9.60
C PRO A 261 25.37 9.69 -8.68
N LEU A 262 24.36 8.89 -8.99
CA LEU A 262 24.01 7.70 -8.21
C LEU A 262 25.27 6.85 -7.94
N PRO A 263 25.75 6.77 -6.71
CA PRO A 263 26.95 5.99 -6.45
C PRO A 263 26.64 4.51 -6.67
N HIS A 264 27.58 3.79 -7.29
CA HIS A 264 27.54 2.33 -7.41
C HIS A 264 27.42 1.63 -6.03
N THR A 265 27.71 2.35 -4.95
CA THR A 265 27.67 1.90 -3.55
C THR A 265 26.25 1.74 -2.96
N LEU A 266 25.20 2.18 -3.66
CA LEU A 266 23.80 2.01 -3.19
C LEU A 266 23.23 0.62 -3.52
N PHE A 267 24.04 -0.43 -3.49
CA PHE A 267 23.55 -1.79 -3.65
C PHE A 267 23.04 -2.37 -2.32
N PRO A 268 22.00 -3.20 -2.37
CA PRO A 268 21.60 -3.96 -1.18
C PRO A 268 22.73 -4.90 -0.76
N GLN A 269 22.88 -5.07 0.54
CA GLN A 269 23.82 -6.06 1.09
C GLN A 269 23.37 -7.50 0.83
N ASP A 270 22.06 -7.73 0.63
CA ASP A 270 21.46 -9.03 0.37
C ASP A 270 20.93 -9.12 -1.07
N LEU A 271 21.64 -9.88 -1.92
CA LEU A 271 21.27 -10.11 -3.31
C LEU A 271 19.95 -10.91 -3.48
N LYS A 272 19.51 -11.64 -2.44
CA LYS A 272 18.21 -12.34 -2.48
C LYS A 272 17.06 -11.36 -2.64
N GLN A 273 17.19 -10.15 -2.09
CA GLN A 273 16.20 -9.09 -2.27
C GLN A 273 16.09 -8.62 -3.72
N CYS A 274 17.19 -8.71 -4.48
CA CYS A 274 17.21 -8.32 -5.90
C CYS A 274 16.33 -9.24 -6.76
N ALA A 275 16.18 -10.52 -6.40
CA ALA A 275 15.36 -11.46 -7.15
C ALA A 275 13.88 -11.05 -7.21
N GLN A 276 13.40 -10.35 -6.19
CA GLN A 276 12.01 -9.86 -6.08
C GLN A 276 11.86 -8.37 -6.40
N CYS A 277 12.96 -7.68 -6.77
CA CYS A 277 12.92 -6.24 -7.02
C CYS A 277 12.37 -5.94 -8.41
N ARG A 278 11.36 -5.06 -8.48
CA ARG A 278 10.74 -4.60 -9.74
C ARG A 278 11.70 -3.83 -10.67
N PHE A 279 12.80 -3.33 -10.13
CA PHE A 279 13.82 -2.60 -10.88
C PHE A 279 15.07 -3.44 -11.17
N ARG A 280 14.99 -4.77 -11.03
CA ARG A 280 16.14 -5.68 -11.22
C ARG A 280 16.84 -5.46 -12.55
N SER A 281 16.09 -5.32 -13.64
CA SER A 281 16.62 -5.10 -14.99
C SER A 281 17.41 -3.79 -15.18
N PHE A 282 17.31 -2.87 -14.22
CA PHE A 282 18.08 -1.61 -14.21
C PHE A 282 19.32 -1.66 -13.31
N CYS A 283 19.39 -2.65 -12.44
CA CYS A 283 20.50 -2.83 -11.52
C CYS A 283 21.58 -3.76 -12.07
N GLN A 284 21.23 -4.61 -13.03
CA GLN A 284 22.14 -5.47 -13.79
C GLN A 284 22.71 -4.69 -14.95
#